data_aa9826d860f5bc68660fde410c8d76b2
#
_entry.id   aa9826d860f5bc68660fde410c8d76b2
#
_cell.length_a   1.000
_cell.length_b   1.000
_cell.length_c   1.000
_cell.angle_alpha   90.00
_cell.angle_beta   90.00
_cell.angle_gamma   90.00
#
_symmetry.space_group_name_H-M   'P 1'
#
loop_
_entity.id
_entity.type
_entity.pdbx_description
1 polymer ?
#
loop_
_entity_poly.entity_id
_entity_poly.type
_entity_poly.pdbx_seq_one_letter_code
_entity_poly.pdbx_strand_id
1 'polypeptide(L)'
;GSAITLFALLATLLLVPLGVVSIILLHRKSAGGINVGIANFSLTGSLFLILGVLGLISYANSNDGSFLLPVALTLLGVSTLRRVSTMRNEAYSAWYHSHITSDLYDGGESEILSTCPNCNSILAVIPSRMSTDDMCPNCGSKLVTMS
;
A
#
# COMPACT_ATOMS: atom_id res chain seq x y z
N GLY A 1 9.32 -3.04 37.60
CA GLY A 1 9.47 -1.99 36.57
C GLY A 1 10.42 -2.35 35.44
N SER A 2 11.53 -3.08 35.72
CA SER A 2 12.60 -3.32 34.75
C SER A 2 12.20 -4.21 33.56
N ALA A 3 11.35 -5.20 33.73
CA ALA A 3 10.94 -6.12 32.67
C ALA A 3 10.08 -5.42 31.60
N ILE A 4 9.16 -4.55 31.99
CA ILE A 4 8.28 -3.81 31.09
C ILE A 4 9.09 -2.78 30.28
N THR A 5 10.02 -2.09 30.94
CA THR A 5 10.90 -1.13 30.26
C THR A 5 11.85 -1.81 29.27
N LEU A 6 12.40 -2.97 29.62
CA LEU A 6 13.23 -3.77 28.72
C LEU A 6 12.44 -4.26 27.50
N PHE A 7 11.20 -4.74 27.72
CA PHE A 7 10.31 -5.16 26.63
C PHE A 7 9.96 -4.00 25.70
N ALA A 8 9.62 -2.83 26.25
CA ALA A 8 9.31 -1.63 25.47
C ALA A 8 10.53 -1.17 24.64
N LEU A 9 11.75 -1.23 25.21
CA LEU A 9 12.99 -0.88 24.52
C LEU A 9 13.27 -1.85 23.37
N LEU A 10 13.16 -3.16 23.59
CA LEU A 10 13.34 -4.17 22.55
C LEU A 10 12.29 -4.05 21.43
N ALA A 11 11.03 -3.83 21.81
CA ALA A 11 9.95 -3.62 20.84
C ALA A 11 10.22 -2.38 19.98
N THR A 12 10.65 -1.27 20.58
CA THR A 12 10.97 -0.05 19.85
C THR A 12 12.16 -0.24 18.91
N LEU A 13 13.21 -0.91 19.38
CA LEU A 13 14.42 -1.20 18.58
C LEU A 13 14.10 -2.04 17.34
N LEU A 14 13.09 -2.90 17.41
CA LEU A 14 12.69 -3.77 16.31
C LEU A 14 11.65 -3.10 15.39
N LEU A 15 10.72 -2.34 15.96
CA LEU A 15 9.63 -1.70 15.21
C LEU A 15 10.10 -0.48 14.41
N VAL A 16 11.07 0.30 14.92
CA VAL A 16 11.57 1.49 14.22
C VAL A 16 12.22 1.14 12.88
N PRO A 17 13.20 0.21 12.80
CA PRO A 17 13.77 -0.15 11.50
C PRO A 17 12.75 -0.82 10.57
N LEU A 18 11.84 -1.65 11.12
CA LEU A 18 10.76 -2.25 10.33
C LEU A 18 9.84 -1.17 9.73
N GLY A 19 9.54 -0.11 10.51
CA GLY A 19 8.77 1.04 10.04
C GLY A 19 9.47 1.78 8.91
N VAL A 20 10.78 2.04 9.04
CA VAL A 20 11.57 2.70 8.00
C VAL A 20 11.59 1.87 6.71
N VAL A 21 11.85 0.57 6.81
CA VAL A 21 11.82 -0.36 5.67
C VAL A 21 10.43 -0.38 5.01
N SER A 22 9.36 -0.40 5.80
CA SER A 22 7.98 -0.35 5.31
C SER A 22 7.71 0.93 4.51
N ILE A 23 8.15 2.08 5.01
CA ILE A 23 7.99 3.37 4.31
C ILE A 23 8.76 3.38 2.99
N ILE A 24 10.00 2.91 2.99
CA ILE A 24 10.84 2.84 1.77
C ILE A 24 10.21 1.93 0.72
N LEU A 25 9.74 0.74 1.11
CA LEU A 25 9.11 -0.23 0.20
C LEU A 25 7.78 0.28 -0.36
N LEU A 26 6.97 0.95 0.47
CA LEU A 26 5.73 1.58 0.02
C LEU A 26 6.01 2.75 -0.93
N HIS A 27 7.02 3.57 -0.61
CA HIS A 27 7.39 4.71 -1.46
C HIS A 27 7.95 4.26 -2.82
N ARG A 28 8.72 3.17 -2.82
CA ARG A 28 9.24 2.55 -4.06
C ARG A 28 8.21 1.73 -4.82
N LYS A 29 6.95 1.71 -4.37
CA LYS A 29 5.86 0.92 -4.98
C LYS A 29 6.26 -0.55 -5.26
N SER A 30 7.03 -1.14 -4.36
CA SER A 30 7.45 -2.53 -4.48
C SER A 30 6.25 -3.47 -4.37
N ALA A 31 6.22 -4.55 -5.17
CA ALA A 31 5.16 -5.55 -5.14
C ALA A 31 4.90 -6.16 -3.74
N GLY A 32 5.95 -6.24 -2.89
CA GLY A 32 5.83 -6.66 -1.49
C GLY A 32 5.51 -5.55 -0.50
N GLY A 33 5.52 -4.28 -0.92
CA GLY A 33 5.39 -3.12 -0.03
C GLY A 33 4.11 -3.10 0.79
N ILE A 34 2.97 -3.46 0.17
CA ILE A 34 1.68 -3.56 0.87
C ILE A 34 1.75 -4.60 1.99
N ASN A 35 2.28 -5.79 1.73
CA ASN A 35 2.32 -6.87 2.72
C ASN A 35 3.21 -6.52 3.92
N VAL A 36 4.36 -5.91 3.66
CA VAL A 36 5.25 -5.40 4.72
C VAL A 36 4.58 -4.26 5.49
N GLY A 37 3.88 -3.36 4.80
CA GLY A 37 3.09 -2.31 5.42
C GLY A 37 1.99 -2.85 6.33
N ILE A 38 1.20 -3.81 5.86
CA ILE A 38 0.15 -4.48 6.64
C ILE A 38 0.75 -5.15 7.88
N ALA A 39 1.85 -5.89 7.72
CA ALA A 39 2.52 -6.56 8.83
C ALA A 39 3.02 -5.56 9.88
N ASN A 40 3.68 -4.48 9.46
CA ASN A 40 4.19 -3.44 10.35
C ASN A 40 3.05 -2.73 11.11
N PHE A 41 1.99 -2.29 10.41
CA PHE A 41 0.85 -1.64 11.05
C PHE A 41 0.08 -2.57 11.98
N SER A 42 -0.07 -3.86 11.62
CA SER A 42 -0.72 -4.84 12.48
C SER A 42 0.07 -5.06 13.78
N LEU A 43 1.38 -5.20 13.67
CA LEU A 43 2.27 -5.42 14.81
C LEU A 43 2.29 -4.20 15.73
N THR A 44 2.48 -3.02 15.17
CA THR A 44 2.50 -1.75 15.93
C THR A 44 1.16 -1.44 16.57
N GLY A 45 0.06 -1.62 15.82
CA GLY A 45 -1.29 -1.39 16.32
C GLY A 45 -1.67 -2.34 17.45
N SER A 46 -1.32 -3.63 17.33
CA SER A 46 -1.54 -4.61 18.39
C SER A 46 -0.74 -4.29 19.65
N LEU A 47 0.53 -3.89 19.50
CA LEU A 47 1.38 -3.50 20.62
C LEU A 47 0.79 -2.29 21.37
N PHE A 48 0.39 -1.24 20.66
CA PHE A 48 -0.22 -0.06 21.27
C PHE A 48 -1.53 -0.39 21.97
N LEU A 49 -2.33 -1.28 21.39
CA LEU A 49 -3.60 -1.69 21.97
C LEU A 49 -3.37 -2.48 23.28
N ILE A 50 -2.43 -3.44 23.27
CA ILE A 50 -2.09 -4.22 24.45
C ILE A 50 -1.54 -3.30 25.55
N LEU A 51 -0.59 -2.44 25.25
CA LEU A 51 0.00 -1.51 26.24
C LEU A 51 -1.04 -0.52 26.76
N GLY A 52 -1.92 -0.02 25.89
CA GLY A 52 -3.00 0.88 26.28
C GLY A 52 -3.99 0.21 27.23
N VAL A 53 -4.46 -1.00 26.90
CA VAL A 53 -5.40 -1.75 27.76
C VAL A 53 -4.78 -2.12 29.09
N LEU A 54 -3.53 -2.63 29.08
CA LEU A 54 -2.81 -2.95 30.33
C LEU A 54 -2.60 -1.70 31.19
N GLY A 55 -2.32 -0.55 30.57
CA GLY A 55 -2.20 0.72 31.28
C GLY A 55 -3.52 1.18 31.91
N LEU A 56 -4.66 1.00 31.21
CA LEU A 56 -5.99 1.29 31.77
C LEU A 56 -6.33 0.37 32.95
N ILE A 57 -6.03 -0.92 32.85
CA ILE A 57 -6.25 -1.87 33.94
C ILE A 57 -5.36 -1.51 35.15
N SER A 58 -4.11 -1.14 34.92
CA SER A 58 -3.20 -0.71 35.99
C SER A 58 -3.70 0.55 36.67
N TYR A 59 -4.18 1.54 35.91
CA TYR A 59 -4.76 2.76 36.46
C TYR A 59 -6.02 2.46 37.29
N ALA A 60 -6.90 1.59 36.80
CA ALA A 60 -8.11 1.21 37.53
C ALA A 60 -7.84 0.52 38.86
N ASN A 61 -6.74 -0.25 38.94
CA ASN A 61 -6.38 -0.99 40.17
C ASN A 61 -5.59 -0.17 41.17
N SER A 62 -4.70 0.71 40.74
CA SER A 62 -3.77 1.45 41.63
C SER A 62 -4.11 2.92 41.76
N ASN A 63 -4.91 3.45 40.87
CA ASN A 63 -5.20 4.90 40.75
C ASN A 63 -3.94 5.78 40.66
N ASP A 64 -2.79 5.15 40.37
CA ASP A 64 -1.49 5.79 40.22
C ASP A 64 -1.19 6.02 38.74
N GLY A 65 -0.75 7.23 38.39
CA GLY A 65 -0.29 7.57 37.06
C GLY A 65 -1.26 8.43 36.24
N SER A 66 -0.90 8.64 34.98
CA SER A 66 -1.70 9.46 34.07
C SER A 66 -2.69 8.60 33.27
N PHE A 67 -3.97 8.88 33.38
CA PHE A 67 -5.03 8.25 32.58
C PHE A 67 -4.89 8.56 31.07
N LEU A 68 -4.36 9.72 30.72
CA LEU A 68 -4.29 10.20 29.33
C LEU A 68 -3.42 9.32 28.44
N LEU A 69 -2.29 8.85 28.95
CA LEU A 69 -1.34 8.05 28.15
C LEU A 69 -1.91 6.68 27.72
N PRO A 70 -2.51 5.86 28.61
CA PRO A 70 -3.17 4.62 28.20
C PRO A 70 -4.32 4.82 27.23
N VAL A 71 -5.13 5.87 27.41
CA VAL A 71 -6.22 6.21 26.49
C VAL A 71 -5.65 6.56 25.12
N ALA A 72 -4.62 7.40 25.05
CA ALA A 72 -3.98 7.79 23.81
C ALA A 72 -3.40 6.56 23.07
N LEU A 73 -2.71 5.65 23.77
CA LEU A 73 -2.19 4.41 23.21
C LEU A 73 -3.29 3.51 22.65
N THR A 74 -4.40 3.37 23.38
CA THR A 74 -5.55 2.58 22.93
C THR A 74 -6.15 3.15 21.65
N LEU A 75 -6.39 4.47 21.61
CA LEU A 75 -6.91 5.15 20.43
C LEU A 75 -5.96 5.05 19.21
N LEU A 76 -4.66 5.20 19.43
CA LEU A 76 -3.65 5.01 18.40
C LEU A 76 -3.64 3.57 17.88
N GLY A 77 -3.72 2.58 18.76
CA GLY A 77 -3.80 1.17 18.40
C GLY A 77 -5.01 0.87 17.51
N VAL A 78 -6.20 1.31 17.93
CA VAL A 78 -7.44 1.15 17.14
C VAL A 78 -7.34 1.85 15.78
N SER A 79 -6.85 3.09 15.76
CA SER A 79 -6.67 3.88 14.53
C SER A 79 -5.71 3.18 13.55
N THR A 80 -4.61 2.63 14.07
CA THR A 80 -3.61 1.92 13.26
C THR A 80 -4.19 0.63 12.67
N LEU A 81 -4.94 -0.14 13.46
CA LEU A 81 -5.58 -1.38 12.99
C LEU A 81 -6.68 -1.10 11.93
N ARG A 82 -7.41 0.01 12.04
CA ARG A 82 -8.37 0.43 11.00
C ARG A 82 -7.68 0.68 9.66
N ARG A 83 -6.47 1.23 9.66
CA ARG A 83 -5.69 1.44 8.41
C ARG A 83 -5.31 0.12 7.75
N VAL A 84 -5.03 -0.93 8.54
CA VAL A 84 -4.78 -2.29 8.02
C VAL A 84 -6.00 -2.81 7.25
N SER A 85 -7.21 -2.61 7.80
CA SER A 85 -8.46 -3.00 7.12
C SER A 85 -8.62 -2.29 5.77
N THR A 86 -8.27 -0.99 5.70
CA THR A 86 -8.30 -0.24 4.43
C THR A 86 -7.29 -0.77 3.42
N MET A 87 -6.06 -1.10 3.85
CA MET A 87 -5.02 -1.64 2.96
C MET A 87 -5.35 -3.04 2.44
N ARG A 88 -6.17 -3.81 3.17
CA ARG A 88 -6.63 -5.15 2.75
C ARG A 88 -7.84 -5.08 1.80
N ASN A 89 -8.40 -3.92 1.57
CA ASN A 89 -9.52 -3.76 0.64
C ASN A 89 -9.05 -4.04 -0.80
N GLU A 90 -9.83 -4.83 -1.53
CA GLU A 90 -9.53 -5.21 -2.92
C GLU A 90 -9.37 -4.00 -3.82
N ALA A 91 -10.19 -2.95 -3.63
CA ALA A 91 -10.09 -1.72 -4.40
C ALA A 91 -8.75 -1.01 -4.21
N TYR A 92 -8.24 -0.95 -2.96
CA TYR A 92 -6.93 -0.35 -2.66
C TYR A 92 -5.79 -1.19 -3.23
N SER A 93 -5.88 -2.51 -3.08
CA SER A 93 -4.89 -3.45 -3.64
C SER A 93 -4.83 -3.36 -5.16
N ALA A 94 -5.97 -3.36 -5.84
CA ALA A 94 -6.06 -3.21 -7.29
C ALA A 94 -5.49 -1.87 -7.77
N TRP A 95 -5.84 -0.78 -7.08
CA TRP A 95 -5.28 0.55 -7.37
C TRP A 95 -3.75 0.59 -7.21
N TYR A 96 -3.23 0.02 -6.13
CA TYR A 96 -1.79 -0.03 -5.87
C TYR A 96 -1.07 -0.85 -6.93
N HIS A 97 -1.59 -2.02 -7.29
CA HIS A 97 -0.99 -2.89 -8.32
C HIS A 97 -1.07 -2.26 -9.73
N SER A 98 -2.14 -1.55 -10.06
CA SER A 98 -2.23 -0.85 -11.35
C SER A 98 -1.15 0.23 -11.49
N HIS A 99 -0.81 0.93 -10.40
CA HIS A 99 0.27 1.94 -10.41
C HIS A 99 1.67 1.33 -10.47
N ILE A 100 1.88 0.14 -9.88
CA ILE A 100 3.14 -0.60 -10.04
C ILE A 100 3.33 -1.02 -11.51
N THR A 101 2.27 -1.53 -12.12
CA THR A 101 2.33 -1.97 -13.52
C THR A 101 2.60 -0.79 -14.45
N SER A 102 1.97 0.36 -14.24
CA SER A 102 2.23 1.55 -15.05
C SER A 102 3.69 2.03 -14.94
N ASP A 103 4.26 2.02 -13.74
CA ASP A 103 5.67 2.42 -13.54
C ASP A 103 6.68 1.41 -14.14
N LEU A 104 6.31 0.13 -14.24
CA LEU A 104 7.11 -0.89 -14.93
C LEU A 104 7.01 -0.77 -16.47
N TYR A 105 5.86 -0.27 -16.97
CA TYR A 105 5.64 -0.04 -18.41
C TYR A 105 6.16 1.33 -18.87
N ASP A 106 6.54 2.25 -17.98
CA ASP A 106 7.13 3.56 -18.33
C ASP A 106 8.55 3.44 -18.95
N GLY A 107 9.02 2.20 -19.12
CA GLY A 107 10.20 1.84 -19.93
C GLY A 107 9.96 1.88 -21.46
N GLY A 108 8.96 2.58 -21.95
CA GLY A 108 8.80 2.89 -23.39
C GLY A 108 7.77 2.08 -24.19
N GLU A 109 7.02 1.18 -23.56
CA GLU A 109 6.02 0.36 -24.27
C GLU A 109 4.64 0.40 -23.58
N SER A 110 4.08 1.60 -23.36
CA SER A 110 2.73 1.70 -22.85
C SER A 110 1.69 1.35 -23.92
N GLU A 111 0.87 0.34 -23.63
CA GLU A 111 -0.33 0.09 -24.43
C GLU A 111 -1.32 1.22 -24.24
N ILE A 112 -1.72 1.86 -25.32
CA ILE A 112 -2.80 2.85 -25.33
C ILE A 112 -4.03 2.26 -26.03
N LEU A 113 -5.20 2.61 -25.50
CA LEU A 113 -6.45 2.29 -26.19
C LEU A 113 -6.67 3.32 -27.29
N SER A 114 -6.73 2.85 -28.52
CA SER A 114 -7.02 3.67 -29.70
C SER A 114 -8.23 3.10 -30.45
N THR A 115 -8.90 3.95 -31.20
CA THR A 115 -10.04 3.54 -32.03
C THR A 115 -9.63 3.47 -33.48
N CYS A 116 -10.04 2.39 -34.16
CA CYS A 116 -9.83 2.27 -35.59
C CYS A 116 -10.61 3.36 -36.35
N PRO A 117 -9.99 4.15 -37.24
CA PRO A 117 -10.66 5.24 -37.95
C PRO A 117 -11.73 4.75 -38.92
N ASN A 118 -11.71 3.49 -39.33
CA ASN A 118 -12.65 2.94 -40.30
C ASN A 118 -13.85 2.19 -39.67
N CYS A 119 -13.62 1.39 -38.61
CA CYS A 119 -14.69 0.58 -38.04
C CYS A 119 -14.98 0.89 -36.54
N ASN A 120 -14.33 1.89 -35.96
CA ASN A 120 -14.48 2.35 -34.57
C ASN A 120 -14.24 1.25 -33.50
N SER A 121 -13.66 0.11 -33.86
CA SER A 121 -13.28 -0.88 -32.88
C SER A 121 -12.16 -0.36 -31.96
N ILE A 122 -12.27 -0.65 -30.65
CA ILE A 122 -11.25 -0.28 -29.68
C ILE A 122 -10.12 -1.32 -29.77
N LEU A 123 -8.89 -0.84 -29.92
CA LEU A 123 -7.67 -1.63 -30.06
C LEU A 123 -6.68 -1.21 -28.99
N ALA A 124 -6.03 -2.18 -28.35
CA ALA A 124 -4.87 -1.91 -27.53
C ALA A 124 -3.64 -1.87 -28.46
N VAL A 125 -3.00 -0.73 -28.58
CA VAL A 125 -1.84 -0.54 -29.45
C VAL A 125 -0.65 -0.02 -28.67
N ILE A 126 0.54 -0.48 -29.06
CA ILE A 126 1.82 0.02 -28.54
C ILE A 126 2.40 0.96 -29.60
N PRO A 127 2.34 2.30 -29.41
CA PRO A 127 2.75 3.27 -30.45
C PRO A 127 4.18 3.07 -30.92
N SER A 128 5.09 2.69 -30.01
CA SER A 128 6.51 2.45 -30.32
C SER A 128 6.76 1.23 -31.22
N ARG A 129 5.80 0.30 -31.31
CA ARG A 129 5.88 -0.91 -32.15
C ARG A 129 5.00 -0.85 -33.39
N MET A 130 4.19 0.20 -33.55
CA MET A 130 3.32 0.34 -34.69
C MET A 130 4.13 0.57 -35.97
N SER A 131 3.86 -0.27 -36.97
CA SER A 131 4.39 -0.16 -38.33
C SER A 131 3.36 0.48 -39.26
N THR A 132 3.83 1.09 -40.34
CA THR A 132 2.96 1.61 -41.42
C THR A 132 2.13 0.54 -42.12
N ASP A 133 2.49 -0.74 -41.92
CA ASP A 133 1.80 -1.88 -42.53
C ASP A 133 0.81 -2.57 -41.57
N ASP A 134 0.70 -2.06 -40.30
CA ASP A 134 -0.23 -2.64 -39.35
C ASP A 134 -1.67 -2.41 -39.75
N MET A 135 -2.43 -3.51 -39.77
CA MET A 135 -3.83 -3.53 -40.16
C MET A 135 -4.75 -3.79 -38.97
N CYS A 136 -5.93 -3.21 -39.01
CA CYS A 136 -6.95 -3.47 -38.03
C CYS A 136 -7.43 -4.94 -38.12
N PRO A 137 -7.39 -5.73 -37.03
CA PRO A 137 -7.79 -7.14 -37.05
C PRO A 137 -9.29 -7.33 -37.33
N ASN A 138 -10.10 -6.28 -37.15
CA ASN A 138 -11.56 -6.35 -37.37
C ASN A 138 -11.98 -5.99 -38.80
N CYS A 139 -11.35 -5.01 -39.44
CA CYS A 139 -11.77 -4.54 -40.77
C CYS A 139 -10.65 -4.54 -41.84
N GLY A 140 -9.41 -4.90 -41.47
CA GLY A 140 -8.29 -4.95 -42.40
C GLY A 140 -7.78 -3.58 -42.91
N SER A 141 -8.29 -2.47 -42.41
CA SER A 141 -7.80 -1.14 -42.81
C SER A 141 -6.47 -0.82 -42.10
N LYS A 142 -5.61 -0.04 -42.76
CA LYS A 142 -4.36 0.44 -42.18
C LYS A 142 -4.63 1.33 -40.96
N LEU A 143 -3.89 1.08 -39.88
CA LEU A 143 -4.03 1.81 -38.61
C LEU A 143 -3.24 3.13 -38.62
N VAL A 144 -2.17 3.20 -39.41
CA VAL A 144 -1.32 4.40 -39.52
C VAL A 144 -1.57 5.05 -40.89
N THR A 145 -2.16 6.23 -40.90
CA THR A 145 -2.26 7.08 -42.07
C THR A 145 -1.22 8.18 -41.99
N MET A 146 -0.26 8.18 -42.91
CA MET A 146 0.66 9.32 -43.04
C MET A 146 -0.13 10.50 -43.58
N SER A 147 -0.24 11.56 -42.78
CA SER A 147 -0.75 12.86 -43.21
C SER A 147 0.42 13.77 -43.58
#